data_cf5de314c483e66867e9742a2f4b90e8
#
_entry.id   cf5de314c483e66867e9742a2f4b90e8
#
_cell.length_a   1.000
_cell.length_b   1.000
_cell.length_c   1.000
_cell.angle_alpha   90.00
_cell.angle_beta   90.00
_cell.angle_gamma   90.00
#
_symmetry.space_group_name_H-M   'P 1'
#
loop_
_entity.id
_entity.type
_entity.pdbx_description
1 polymer ?
#
loop_
_entity_poly.entity_id
_entity_poly.type
_entity_poly.pdbx_seq_one_letter_code
_entity_poly.pdbx_strand_id
1 'polypeptide(L)'
;AGGDPRREAMTVVATRDGKLYHVDAQGEYWTVSVFISDTIAYNKADSPELARKGGEGIGKFEAQLADFTEPLAETIKGFHNIRHRFVQWDEALRRDAAGRVKDLAEEIGWIESRRDEMLSFWSKVEDGTIPTRVTHNDTKINNILFNKQGEVLCAIDLDTVMNSTSLNDFGDAIRSYTNTGDEDDRDLSRVGMSLEMFRAYTEGYLSQRAGQLNQAEIDHLAFSARYITFEQVLRFLMDYIDGDTYYKTKY
;
A
#
# COMPACT_ATOMS: atom_id res chain seq x y z
N ALA A 1 -22.27 -4.77 -15.13
CA ALA A 1 -20.94 -4.50 -15.63
C ALA A 1 -20.67 -5.46 -16.79
N GLY A 2 -20.18 -5.01 -17.92
CA GLY A 2 -19.98 -5.80 -19.15
C GLY A 2 -18.51 -6.04 -19.48
N GLY A 3 -17.65 -6.26 -18.48
CA GLY A 3 -16.23 -6.52 -18.65
C GLY A 3 -15.89 -8.00 -18.90
N ASP A 4 -14.66 -8.28 -19.33
CA ASP A 4 -14.13 -9.64 -19.45
C ASP A 4 -13.39 -10.03 -18.16
N PRO A 5 -13.97 -10.88 -17.28
CA PRO A 5 -13.35 -11.22 -16.01
C PRO A 5 -12.02 -11.96 -16.15
N ARG A 6 -11.72 -12.56 -17.30
CA ARG A 6 -10.43 -13.20 -17.58
C ARG A 6 -9.30 -12.20 -17.82
N ARG A 7 -9.66 -10.96 -18.09
CA ARG A 7 -8.70 -9.87 -18.33
C ARG A 7 -8.73 -8.79 -17.25
N GLU A 8 -9.89 -8.61 -16.61
CA GLU A 8 -10.12 -7.54 -15.65
C GLU A 8 -10.03 -8.00 -14.19
N ALA A 9 -9.68 -9.26 -13.96
CA ALA A 9 -9.41 -9.82 -12.65
C ALA A 9 -8.38 -10.95 -12.73
N MET A 10 -7.61 -11.13 -11.65
CA MET A 10 -6.74 -12.31 -11.50
C MET A 10 -7.61 -13.57 -11.38
N THR A 11 -7.33 -14.55 -12.21
CA THR A 11 -8.05 -15.83 -12.20
C THR A 11 -7.10 -16.94 -11.77
N VAL A 12 -7.35 -17.55 -10.62
CA VAL A 12 -6.56 -18.69 -10.12
C VAL A 12 -6.96 -19.95 -10.88
N VAL A 13 -5.97 -20.72 -11.32
CA VAL A 13 -6.17 -22.03 -11.97
C VAL A 13 -6.30 -23.09 -10.89
N ALA A 14 -7.46 -23.73 -10.84
CA ALA A 14 -7.70 -24.81 -9.89
C ALA A 14 -6.81 -26.04 -10.20
N THR A 15 -6.36 -26.72 -9.16
CA THR A 15 -5.67 -28.00 -9.25
C THR A 15 -6.65 -29.09 -9.76
N ARG A 16 -6.14 -30.28 -10.11
CA ARG A 16 -6.98 -31.39 -10.60
C ARG A 16 -8.01 -31.88 -9.59
N ASP A 17 -7.75 -31.67 -8.30
CA ASP A 17 -8.66 -31.98 -7.19
C ASP A 17 -9.52 -30.78 -6.75
N GLY A 18 -9.51 -29.69 -7.54
CA GLY A 18 -10.40 -28.53 -7.37
C GLY A 18 -9.95 -27.50 -6.33
N LYS A 19 -8.73 -27.62 -5.78
CA LYS A 19 -8.18 -26.61 -4.85
C LYS A 19 -7.60 -25.42 -5.60
N LEU A 20 -7.55 -24.28 -4.95
CA LEU A 20 -6.97 -23.06 -5.50
C LEU A 20 -5.46 -22.92 -5.22
N TYR A 21 -4.87 -23.91 -4.55
CA TYR A 21 -3.44 -23.97 -4.26
C TYR A 21 -2.95 -25.41 -4.23
N HIS A 22 -1.66 -25.59 -4.39
CA HIS A 22 -0.96 -26.85 -4.20
C HIS A 22 0.04 -26.72 -3.05
N VAL A 23 0.16 -27.78 -2.24
CA VAL A 23 1.20 -27.88 -1.22
C VAL A 23 2.20 -28.93 -1.68
N ASP A 24 3.47 -28.55 -1.81
CA ASP A 24 4.53 -29.49 -2.26
C ASP A 24 5.03 -30.38 -1.11
N ALA A 25 6.00 -31.24 -1.44
CA ALA A 25 6.57 -32.18 -0.48
C ALA A 25 7.40 -31.51 0.65
N GLN A 26 7.77 -30.24 0.47
CA GLN A 26 8.46 -29.41 1.46
C GLN A 26 7.49 -28.63 2.34
N GLY A 27 6.19 -28.65 2.05
CA GLY A 27 5.15 -27.91 2.75
C GLY A 27 4.93 -26.49 2.21
N GLU A 28 5.53 -26.14 1.07
CA GLU A 28 5.37 -24.83 0.44
C GLU A 28 4.06 -24.73 -0.34
N TYR A 29 3.46 -23.55 -0.33
CA TYR A 29 2.19 -23.27 -0.98
C TYR A 29 2.42 -22.62 -2.34
N TRP A 30 1.79 -23.17 -3.37
CA TRP A 30 1.89 -22.72 -4.75
C TRP A 30 0.51 -22.37 -5.30
N THR A 31 0.40 -21.22 -5.93
CA THR A 31 -0.77 -20.83 -6.72
C THR A 31 -0.36 -20.58 -8.17
N VAL A 32 -1.27 -20.84 -9.10
CA VAL A 32 -1.08 -20.56 -10.52
C VAL A 32 -2.23 -19.67 -10.98
N SER A 33 -1.92 -18.54 -11.57
CA SER A 33 -2.91 -17.64 -12.15
C SER A 33 -2.85 -17.65 -13.68
N VAL A 34 -3.98 -17.38 -14.32
CA VAL A 34 -4.03 -17.17 -15.77
C VAL A 34 -3.23 -15.93 -16.12
N PHE A 35 -2.26 -16.10 -17.02
CA PHE A 35 -1.48 -14.96 -17.52
C PHE A 35 -2.35 -14.05 -18.40
N ILE A 36 -2.41 -12.76 -18.06
CA ILE A 36 -3.14 -11.76 -18.82
C ILE A 36 -2.21 -11.20 -19.89
N SER A 37 -2.39 -11.66 -21.13
CA SER A 37 -1.56 -11.24 -22.27
C SER A 37 -1.90 -9.84 -22.78
N ASP A 38 -1.04 -9.27 -23.62
CA ASP A 38 -1.25 -7.96 -24.25
C ASP A 38 -1.48 -6.84 -23.25
N THR A 39 -0.66 -6.83 -22.19
CA THR A 39 -0.69 -5.85 -21.12
C THR A 39 0.62 -5.08 -21.04
N ILE A 40 0.56 -3.92 -20.40
CA ILE A 40 1.70 -3.08 -20.02
C ILE A 40 1.65 -2.92 -18.50
N ALA A 41 2.79 -3.08 -17.84
CA ALA A 41 3.01 -2.69 -16.44
C ALA A 41 4.09 -1.59 -16.41
N TYR A 42 3.91 -0.58 -15.58
CA TYR A 42 4.86 0.50 -15.40
C TYR A 42 5.59 0.35 -14.06
N ASN A 43 6.88 0.65 -14.02
CA ASN A 43 7.64 0.63 -12.78
C ASN A 43 7.53 1.94 -11.99
N LYS A 44 7.24 3.05 -12.66
CA LYS A 44 7.08 4.38 -12.08
C LYS A 44 6.04 5.16 -12.87
N ALA A 45 5.24 5.98 -12.19
CA ALA A 45 4.41 6.97 -12.85
C ALA A 45 5.30 8.16 -13.22
N ASP A 46 5.46 8.41 -14.51
CA ASP A 46 6.32 9.46 -15.06
C ASP A 46 5.54 10.67 -15.60
N SER A 47 4.22 10.61 -15.52
CA SER A 47 3.34 11.69 -16.00
C SER A 47 2.07 11.82 -15.16
N PRO A 48 1.48 13.02 -15.08
CA PRO A 48 0.19 13.22 -14.42
C PRO A 48 -0.92 12.36 -15.01
N GLU A 49 -0.92 12.13 -16.32
CA GLU A 49 -1.89 11.26 -16.97
C GLU A 49 -1.79 9.82 -16.44
N LEU A 50 -0.57 9.29 -16.34
CA LEU A 50 -0.34 7.95 -15.82
C LEU A 50 -0.67 7.85 -14.33
N ALA A 51 -0.37 8.89 -13.55
CA ALA A 51 -0.78 8.97 -12.14
C ALA A 51 -2.31 8.95 -11.99
N ARG A 52 -3.05 9.71 -12.84
CA ARG A 52 -4.51 9.72 -12.85
C ARG A 52 -5.07 8.32 -13.15
N LYS A 53 -4.52 7.65 -14.14
CA LYS A 53 -4.91 6.27 -14.49
C LYS A 53 -4.59 5.27 -13.36
N GLY A 54 -3.47 5.45 -12.67
CA GLY A 54 -3.16 4.67 -11.47
C GLY A 54 -4.23 4.85 -10.38
N GLY A 55 -4.65 6.10 -10.14
CA GLY A 55 -5.75 6.41 -9.23
C GLY A 55 -7.08 5.78 -9.66
N GLU A 56 -7.40 5.83 -10.95
CA GLU A 56 -8.56 5.11 -11.52
C GLU A 56 -8.48 3.61 -11.26
N GLY A 57 -7.30 3.01 -11.38
CA GLY A 57 -7.08 1.58 -11.20
C GLY A 57 -7.36 1.11 -9.78
N ILE A 58 -6.76 1.76 -8.78
CA ILE A 58 -6.99 1.44 -7.36
C ILE A 58 -8.42 1.81 -6.95
N GLY A 59 -8.91 2.97 -7.37
CA GLY A 59 -10.30 3.36 -7.10
C GLY A 59 -11.31 2.35 -7.68
N LYS A 60 -11.09 1.85 -8.91
CA LYS A 60 -11.92 0.80 -9.53
C LYS A 60 -11.85 -0.51 -8.74
N PHE A 61 -10.65 -0.93 -8.32
CA PHE A 61 -10.47 -2.15 -7.50
C PHE A 61 -11.29 -2.07 -6.22
N GLU A 62 -11.13 -1.01 -5.44
CA GLU A 62 -11.90 -0.83 -4.20
C GLU A 62 -13.41 -0.67 -4.44
N ALA A 63 -13.80 0.03 -5.51
CA ALA A 63 -15.21 0.21 -5.86
C ALA A 63 -15.91 -1.11 -6.23
N GLN A 64 -15.19 -2.02 -6.89
CA GLN A 64 -15.69 -3.34 -7.25
C GLN A 64 -15.86 -4.27 -6.04
N LEU A 65 -15.14 -4.02 -4.95
CA LEU A 65 -15.19 -4.78 -3.71
C LEU A 65 -15.98 -4.08 -2.59
N ALA A 66 -16.64 -2.96 -2.90
CA ALA A 66 -17.33 -2.14 -1.89
C ALA A 66 -18.48 -2.86 -1.19
N ASP A 67 -19.10 -3.85 -1.83
CA ASP A 67 -20.18 -4.68 -1.28
C ASP A 67 -19.68 -6.05 -0.77
N PHE A 68 -18.37 -6.31 -0.81
CA PHE A 68 -17.79 -7.52 -0.25
C PHE A 68 -17.74 -7.43 1.28
N THR A 69 -18.46 -8.31 1.97
CA THR A 69 -18.62 -8.27 3.44
C THR A 69 -18.02 -9.46 4.16
N GLU A 70 -17.51 -10.46 3.42
CA GLU A 70 -16.86 -11.61 4.03
C GLU A 70 -15.54 -11.19 4.71
N PRO A 71 -15.24 -11.73 5.91
CA PRO A 71 -13.99 -11.42 6.58
C PRO A 71 -12.81 -12.02 5.81
N LEU A 72 -11.81 -11.19 5.51
CA LEU A 72 -10.55 -11.65 4.95
C LEU A 72 -9.56 -12.02 6.07
N ALA A 73 -8.74 -13.03 5.80
CA ALA A 73 -7.64 -13.35 6.71
C ALA A 73 -6.62 -12.22 6.75
N GLU A 74 -6.11 -11.92 7.93
CA GLU A 74 -4.99 -11.00 8.12
C GLU A 74 -3.68 -11.73 7.75
N THR A 75 -3.29 -11.66 6.48
CA THR A 75 -2.11 -12.36 5.95
C THR A 75 -0.80 -11.82 6.52
N ILE A 76 -0.75 -10.51 6.78
CA ILE A 76 0.38 -9.84 7.43
C ILE A 76 -0.15 -9.12 8.67
N LYS A 77 0.15 -9.68 9.84
CA LYS A 77 -0.37 -9.17 11.11
C LYS A 77 0.01 -7.71 11.36
N GLY A 78 -1.00 -6.88 11.61
CA GLY A 78 -0.83 -5.46 11.92
C GLY A 78 -0.25 -4.64 10.76
N PHE A 79 -0.42 -5.09 9.51
CA PHE A 79 0.03 -4.35 8.35
C PHE A 79 -0.66 -2.99 8.29
N HIS A 80 0.11 -1.91 8.14
CA HIS A 80 -0.35 -0.51 8.22
C HIS A 80 -1.07 -0.10 9.53
N ASN A 81 -1.03 -0.93 10.57
CA ASN A 81 -1.55 -0.59 11.89
C ASN A 81 -0.46 0.12 12.72
N ILE A 82 -0.56 1.44 12.85
CA ILE A 82 0.46 2.23 13.53
C ILE A 82 0.60 1.88 15.02
N ARG A 83 -0.48 1.44 15.68
CA ARG A 83 -0.42 0.99 17.08
C ARG A 83 0.46 -0.25 17.19
N HIS A 84 0.30 -1.19 16.25
CA HIS A 84 1.17 -2.36 16.18
C HIS A 84 2.62 -1.98 15.87
N ARG A 85 2.82 -1.02 14.95
CA ARG A 85 4.16 -0.51 14.61
C ARG A 85 4.86 0.16 15.79
N PHE A 86 4.14 0.91 16.61
CA PHE A 86 4.75 1.51 17.80
C PHE A 86 5.14 0.47 18.86
N VAL A 87 4.39 -0.62 19.01
CA VAL A 87 4.83 -1.74 19.85
C VAL A 87 6.14 -2.33 19.35
N GLN A 88 6.27 -2.54 18.04
CA GLN A 88 7.51 -3.03 17.42
C GLN A 88 8.66 -2.01 17.56
N TRP A 89 8.37 -0.72 17.40
CA TRP A 89 9.32 0.38 17.57
C TRP A 89 9.89 0.44 19.00
N ASP A 90 9.03 0.42 20.00
CA ASP A 90 9.44 0.41 21.40
C ASP A 90 10.30 -0.81 21.73
N GLU A 91 9.98 -1.96 21.16
CA GLU A 91 10.77 -3.19 21.31
C GLU A 91 12.12 -3.09 20.59
N ALA A 92 12.19 -2.55 19.39
CA ALA A 92 13.43 -2.35 18.63
C ALA A 92 14.37 -1.41 19.39
N LEU A 93 13.87 -0.28 19.91
CA LEU A 93 14.65 0.66 20.73
C LEU A 93 15.20 -0.02 22.00
N ARG A 94 14.37 -0.82 22.69
CA ARG A 94 14.77 -1.51 23.91
C ARG A 94 15.82 -2.60 23.64
N ARG A 95 15.70 -3.29 22.52
CA ARG A 95 16.61 -4.39 22.14
C ARG A 95 17.95 -3.87 21.63
N ASP A 96 17.94 -2.81 20.84
CA ASP A 96 19.11 -2.19 20.19
C ASP A 96 20.10 -3.22 19.64
N ALA A 97 19.59 -4.10 18.78
CA ALA A 97 20.31 -5.32 18.36
C ALA A 97 21.68 -5.03 17.69
N ALA A 98 21.79 -3.93 16.96
CA ALA A 98 23.03 -3.50 16.30
C ALA A 98 23.80 -2.41 17.09
N GLY A 99 23.32 -1.96 18.26
CA GLY A 99 23.94 -0.90 19.07
C GLY A 99 23.89 0.49 18.41
N ARG A 100 22.88 0.77 17.59
CA ARG A 100 22.76 1.98 16.75
C ARG A 100 21.81 3.03 17.32
N VAL A 101 21.02 2.73 18.34
CA VAL A 101 20.02 3.65 18.95
C VAL A 101 20.67 4.95 19.44
N LYS A 102 21.90 4.87 19.95
CA LYS A 102 22.66 6.04 20.45
C LYS A 102 22.90 7.12 19.39
N ASP A 103 22.87 6.75 18.10
CA ASP A 103 23.15 7.62 16.96
C ASP A 103 21.88 8.22 16.36
N LEU A 104 20.68 7.88 16.88
CA LEU A 104 19.35 8.21 16.34
C LEU A 104 18.55 9.18 17.22
N ALA A 105 19.20 9.97 18.08
CA ALA A 105 18.49 10.82 19.04
C ALA A 105 17.54 11.84 18.35
N GLU A 106 17.91 12.36 17.20
CA GLU A 106 17.10 13.32 16.43
C GLU A 106 15.90 12.61 15.80
N GLU A 107 16.11 11.48 15.13
CA GLU A 107 15.09 10.69 14.48
C GLU A 107 14.07 10.16 15.51
N ILE A 108 14.54 9.65 16.64
CA ILE A 108 13.68 9.19 17.75
C ILE A 108 12.82 10.37 18.23
N GLY A 109 13.43 11.54 18.50
CA GLY A 109 12.70 12.73 18.92
C GLY A 109 11.64 13.15 17.88
N TRP A 110 11.96 13.05 16.59
CA TRP A 110 11.03 13.35 15.49
C TRP A 110 9.85 12.37 15.46
N ILE A 111 10.09 11.05 15.64
CA ILE A 111 9.07 10.00 15.72
C ILE A 111 8.15 10.24 16.93
N GLU A 112 8.74 10.39 18.13
CA GLU A 112 7.97 10.52 19.36
C GLU A 112 7.09 11.77 19.38
N SER A 113 7.54 12.87 18.78
CA SER A 113 6.75 14.12 18.67
C SER A 113 5.49 13.97 17.80
N ARG A 114 5.35 12.89 17.04
CA ARG A 114 4.22 12.62 16.15
C ARG A 114 3.39 11.41 16.56
N ARG A 115 3.82 10.68 17.57
CA ARG A 115 3.17 9.45 18.04
C ARG A 115 1.68 9.65 18.31
N ASP A 116 1.32 10.68 19.05
CA ASP A 116 -0.08 10.95 19.44
C ASP A 116 -0.95 11.29 18.22
N GLU A 117 -0.42 12.05 17.26
CA GLU A 117 -1.14 12.39 16.01
C GLU A 117 -1.46 11.12 15.21
N MET A 118 -0.47 10.25 15.03
CA MET A 118 -0.64 9.01 14.29
C MET A 118 -1.59 8.02 14.99
N LEU A 119 -1.49 7.90 16.31
CA LEU A 119 -2.41 7.09 17.11
C LEU A 119 -3.84 7.66 17.11
N SER A 120 -4.00 8.99 17.14
CA SER A 120 -5.32 9.64 17.03
C SER A 120 -6.01 9.35 15.70
N PHE A 121 -5.24 9.33 14.59
CA PHE A 121 -5.77 8.91 13.30
C PHE A 121 -6.25 7.46 13.34
N TRP A 122 -5.41 6.55 13.81
CA TRP A 122 -5.75 5.13 13.86
C TRP A 122 -6.95 4.83 14.78
N SER A 123 -7.09 5.57 15.87
CA SER A 123 -8.25 5.43 16.76
C SER A 123 -9.58 5.67 16.03
N LYS A 124 -9.62 6.52 14.98
CA LYS A 124 -10.82 6.72 14.15
C LYS A 124 -11.14 5.51 13.26
N VAL A 125 -10.14 4.69 12.92
CA VAL A 125 -10.34 3.40 12.23
C VAL A 125 -10.88 2.38 13.24
N GLU A 126 -10.31 2.34 14.44
CA GLU A 126 -10.72 1.40 15.49
C GLU A 126 -12.15 1.64 15.99
N ASP A 127 -12.59 2.89 16.08
CA ASP A 127 -13.96 3.25 16.50
C ASP A 127 -14.99 3.26 15.36
N GLY A 128 -14.56 3.02 14.11
CA GLY A 128 -15.41 2.95 12.93
C GLY A 128 -15.80 4.31 12.33
N THR A 129 -15.28 5.44 12.84
CA THR A 129 -15.43 6.75 12.21
C THR A 129 -14.88 6.76 10.79
N ILE A 130 -13.70 6.12 10.61
CA ILE A 130 -13.13 5.77 9.31
C ILE A 130 -13.41 4.28 9.10
N PRO A 131 -14.20 3.90 8.10
CA PRO A 131 -14.67 2.53 7.94
C PRO A 131 -13.56 1.57 7.52
N THR A 132 -13.70 0.31 7.90
CA THR A 132 -12.94 -0.80 7.37
C THR A 132 -13.51 -1.21 6.01
N ARG A 133 -12.62 -1.47 5.05
CA ARG A 133 -12.95 -1.89 3.68
C ARG A 133 -11.98 -2.99 3.23
N VAL A 134 -12.26 -3.61 2.10
CA VAL A 134 -11.23 -4.42 1.41
C VAL A 134 -10.24 -3.47 0.77
N THR A 135 -8.96 -3.66 1.07
CA THR A 135 -7.85 -2.82 0.61
C THR A 135 -6.75 -3.66 0.00
N HIS A 136 -6.03 -3.07 -0.95
CA HIS A 136 -4.89 -3.73 -1.61
C HIS A 136 -3.64 -3.74 -0.73
N ASN A 137 -3.36 -2.63 -0.06
CA ASN A 137 -2.23 -2.39 0.84
C ASN A 137 -0.83 -2.39 0.21
N ASP A 138 -0.72 -2.53 -1.11
CA ASP A 138 0.52 -2.33 -1.88
C ASP A 138 0.17 -1.72 -3.24
N THR A 139 -0.14 -0.44 -3.25
CA THR A 139 -0.80 0.26 -4.36
C THR A 139 0.17 0.90 -5.37
N LYS A 140 1.38 0.37 -5.47
CA LYS A 140 2.36 0.78 -6.48
C LYS A 140 1.82 0.62 -7.90
N ILE A 141 2.27 1.46 -8.83
CA ILE A 141 1.80 1.41 -10.22
C ILE A 141 2.11 0.08 -10.92
N ASN A 142 3.16 -0.62 -10.54
CA ASN A 142 3.50 -1.93 -11.11
C ASN A 142 2.50 -3.03 -10.74
N ASN A 143 1.62 -2.79 -9.75
CA ASN A 143 0.51 -3.67 -9.37
C ASN A 143 -0.78 -3.35 -10.14
N ILE A 144 -0.71 -2.50 -11.18
CA ILE A 144 -1.81 -2.22 -12.10
C ILE A 144 -1.41 -2.64 -13.50
N LEU A 145 -2.25 -3.45 -14.14
CA LEU A 145 -2.10 -3.78 -15.55
C LEU A 145 -2.91 -2.83 -16.42
N PHE A 146 -2.29 -2.43 -17.52
CA PHE A 146 -2.87 -1.60 -18.56
C PHE A 146 -2.97 -2.37 -19.88
N ASN A 147 -3.94 -2.05 -20.69
CA ASN A 147 -3.98 -2.53 -22.07
C ASN A 147 -2.99 -1.75 -22.98
N LYS A 148 -2.83 -2.15 -24.23
CA LYS A 148 -1.96 -1.48 -25.22
C LYS A 148 -2.37 -0.05 -25.55
N GLN A 149 -3.59 0.34 -25.24
CA GLN A 149 -4.10 1.70 -25.37
C GLN A 149 -3.85 2.56 -24.12
N GLY A 150 -3.23 1.96 -23.09
CA GLY A 150 -2.95 2.63 -21.83
C GLY A 150 -4.17 2.75 -20.91
N GLU A 151 -5.25 1.96 -21.14
CA GLU A 151 -6.40 1.92 -20.25
C GLU A 151 -6.19 0.88 -19.15
N VAL A 152 -6.67 1.19 -17.95
CA VAL A 152 -6.59 0.28 -16.78
C VAL A 152 -7.38 -0.99 -17.05
N LEU A 153 -6.75 -2.14 -16.84
CA LEU A 153 -7.40 -3.45 -16.85
C LEU A 153 -7.76 -3.90 -15.42
N CYS A 154 -6.77 -4.21 -14.62
CA CYS A 154 -6.98 -4.72 -13.26
C CYS A 154 -5.80 -4.45 -12.34
N ALA A 155 -6.05 -4.57 -11.03
CA ALA A 155 -5.02 -4.72 -10.02
C ALA A 155 -4.54 -6.18 -9.96
N ILE A 156 -3.25 -6.37 -9.67
CA ILE A 156 -2.57 -7.66 -9.51
C ILE A 156 -1.75 -7.65 -8.22
N ASP A 157 -1.10 -8.77 -7.89
CA ASP A 157 -0.32 -8.93 -6.66
C ASP A 157 -1.21 -8.77 -5.40
N LEU A 158 -2.19 -9.66 -5.28
CA LEU A 158 -3.24 -9.58 -4.27
C LEU A 158 -2.82 -10.19 -2.91
N ASP A 159 -1.54 -10.48 -2.70
CA ASP A 159 -1.05 -11.16 -1.48
C ASP A 159 -1.22 -10.31 -0.21
N THR A 160 -1.31 -9.00 -0.37
CA THR A 160 -1.52 -8.02 0.71
C THR A 160 -2.98 -7.59 0.89
N VAL A 161 -3.90 -8.17 0.11
CA VAL A 161 -5.33 -7.82 0.20
C VAL A 161 -5.92 -8.29 1.52
N MET A 162 -6.37 -7.34 2.33
CA MET A 162 -6.92 -7.56 3.67
C MET A 162 -8.04 -6.54 3.95
N ASN A 163 -8.71 -6.72 5.07
CA ASN A 163 -9.59 -5.67 5.60
C ASN A 163 -8.76 -4.59 6.30
N SER A 164 -8.83 -3.37 5.80
CA SER A 164 -8.19 -2.19 6.40
C SER A 164 -8.98 -0.92 6.04
N THR A 165 -8.36 0.23 5.94
CA THR A 165 -9.01 1.46 5.49
C THR A 165 -8.52 1.87 4.10
N SER A 166 -9.42 2.35 3.23
CA SER A 166 -9.08 2.93 1.92
C SER A 166 -8.00 4.02 2.00
N LEU A 167 -7.85 4.64 3.17
CA LEU A 167 -6.83 5.65 3.40
C LEU A 167 -5.41 5.07 3.39
N ASN A 168 -5.23 3.78 3.73
CA ASN A 168 -3.93 3.13 3.59
C ASN A 168 -3.55 2.97 2.11
N ASP A 169 -4.49 2.52 1.28
CA ASP A 169 -4.28 2.40 -0.16
C ASP A 169 -3.98 3.75 -0.81
N PHE A 170 -4.80 4.76 -0.49
CA PHE A 170 -4.56 6.11 -1.00
C PHE A 170 -3.21 6.66 -0.55
N GLY A 171 -2.87 6.51 0.74
CA GLY A 171 -1.62 7.02 1.31
C GLY A 171 -0.38 6.35 0.72
N ASP A 172 -0.40 5.04 0.54
CA ASP A 172 0.70 4.29 -0.07
C ASP A 172 0.90 4.66 -1.55
N ALA A 173 -0.19 4.78 -2.29
CA ALA A 173 -0.13 5.26 -3.66
C ALA A 173 0.47 6.67 -3.74
N ILE A 174 0.00 7.63 -2.95
CA ILE A 174 0.54 8.98 -2.96
C ILE A 174 2.04 8.98 -2.65
N ARG A 175 2.49 8.22 -1.66
CA ARG A 175 3.92 8.06 -1.33
C ARG A 175 4.72 7.57 -2.55
N SER A 176 4.18 6.62 -3.29
CA SER A 176 4.84 6.00 -4.45
C SER A 176 4.77 6.89 -5.71
N TYR A 177 3.59 7.40 -6.07
CA TYR A 177 3.35 8.11 -7.33
C TYR A 177 3.89 9.55 -7.34
N THR A 178 3.99 10.17 -6.17
CA THR A 178 4.37 11.59 -6.10
C THR A 178 5.84 11.82 -5.80
N ASN A 179 6.57 10.77 -5.43
CA ASN A 179 8.00 10.88 -5.12
C ASN A 179 8.79 11.23 -6.39
N THR A 180 9.56 12.32 -6.31
CA THR A 180 10.39 12.80 -7.43
C THR A 180 11.72 12.07 -7.54
N GLY A 181 12.24 11.51 -6.43
CA GLY A 181 13.43 10.65 -6.36
C GLY A 181 13.09 9.16 -6.35
N ASP A 182 14.11 8.33 -6.21
CA ASP A 182 13.96 6.92 -5.89
C ASP A 182 13.75 6.75 -4.37
N GLU A 183 13.20 5.62 -3.93
CA GLU A 183 12.95 5.35 -2.50
C GLU A 183 14.25 5.28 -1.69
N ASP A 184 15.34 4.83 -2.32
CA ASP A 184 16.69 4.73 -1.77
C ASP A 184 17.66 5.78 -2.36
N ASP A 185 17.16 6.93 -2.83
CA ASP A 185 18.00 7.98 -3.43
C ASP A 185 18.89 8.64 -2.38
N ARG A 186 20.20 8.57 -2.60
CA ARG A 186 21.20 9.21 -1.72
C ARG A 186 21.24 10.73 -1.81
N ASP A 187 20.81 11.28 -2.93
CA ASP A 187 20.72 12.72 -3.13
C ASP A 187 19.34 13.23 -2.69
N LEU A 188 19.25 13.60 -1.41
CA LEU A 188 18.01 14.09 -0.84
C LEU A 188 17.47 15.36 -1.50
N SER A 189 18.31 16.09 -2.26
CA SER A 189 17.83 17.26 -3.03
C SER A 189 16.89 16.89 -4.17
N ARG A 190 16.91 15.63 -4.61
CA ARG A 190 16.03 15.08 -5.64
C ARG A 190 14.74 14.49 -5.06
N VAL A 191 14.72 14.22 -3.76
CA VAL A 191 13.58 13.60 -3.09
C VAL A 191 12.58 14.67 -2.67
N GLY A 192 11.37 14.57 -3.17
CA GLY A 192 10.31 15.51 -2.88
C GLY A 192 8.96 14.99 -3.32
N MET A 193 7.93 15.82 -3.19
CA MET A 193 6.56 15.49 -3.55
C MET A 193 6.08 16.38 -4.71
N SER A 194 5.63 15.77 -5.80
CA SER A 194 4.96 16.45 -6.90
C SER A 194 3.48 16.67 -6.61
N LEU A 195 3.08 17.93 -6.41
CA LEU A 195 1.69 18.31 -6.22
C LEU A 195 0.83 18.08 -7.49
N GLU A 196 1.43 18.14 -8.66
CA GLU A 196 0.76 17.85 -9.93
C GLU A 196 0.36 16.37 -10.00
N MET A 197 1.29 15.48 -9.66
CA MET A 197 1.04 14.03 -9.58
C MET A 197 0.02 13.70 -8.50
N PHE A 198 0.11 14.36 -7.34
CA PHE A 198 -0.87 14.20 -6.24
C PHE A 198 -2.27 14.55 -6.71
N ARG A 199 -2.44 15.70 -7.38
CA ARG A 199 -3.74 16.12 -7.92
C ARG A 199 -4.28 15.12 -8.92
N ALA A 200 -3.45 14.75 -9.90
CA ALA A 200 -3.84 13.85 -10.97
C ALA A 200 -4.28 12.48 -10.41
N TYR A 201 -3.50 11.88 -9.51
CA TYR A 201 -3.87 10.63 -8.85
C TYR A 201 -5.19 10.76 -8.08
N THR A 202 -5.33 11.83 -7.29
CA THR A 202 -6.54 12.08 -6.49
C THR A 202 -7.78 12.22 -7.37
N GLU A 203 -7.69 12.94 -8.48
CA GLU A 203 -8.79 13.07 -9.46
C GLU A 203 -9.18 11.71 -10.04
N GLY A 204 -8.19 10.89 -10.42
CA GLY A 204 -8.41 9.53 -10.90
C GLY A 204 -9.10 8.65 -9.86
N TYR A 205 -8.58 8.61 -8.64
CA TYR A 205 -9.12 7.82 -7.53
C TYR A 205 -10.55 8.23 -7.21
N LEU A 206 -10.80 9.52 -7.02
CA LEU A 206 -12.13 10.03 -6.68
C LEU A 206 -13.14 9.84 -7.83
N SER A 207 -12.70 9.79 -9.10
CA SER A 207 -13.59 9.51 -10.24
C SER A 207 -14.28 8.14 -10.11
N GLN A 208 -13.64 7.19 -9.43
CA GLN A 208 -14.15 5.83 -9.21
C GLN A 208 -14.82 5.66 -7.85
N ARG A 209 -14.43 6.48 -6.86
CA ARG A 209 -14.84 6.34 -5.45
C ARG A 209 -15.86 7.37 -5.00
N ALA A 210 -16.18 8.39 -5.84
CA ALA A 210 -17.13 9.43 -5.48
C ALA A 210 -18.49 8.84 -5.06
N GLY A 211 -18.98 9.25 -3.89
CA GLY A 211 -20.23 8.75 -3.30
C GLY A 211 -20.11 7.44 -2.51
N GLN A 212 -18.95 6.81 -2.48
CA GLN A 212 -18.68 5.61 -1.66
C GLN A 212 -17.84 5.91 -0.41
N LEU A 213 -17.12 7.02 -0.40
CA LEU A 213 -16.35 7.49 0.75
C LEU A 213 -17.24 8.30 1.69
N ASN A 214 -17.08 8.10 3.00
CA ASN A 214 -17.71 8.98 3.98
C ASN A 214 -16.90 10.28 4.16
N GLN A 215 -17.44 11.25 4.89
CA GLN A 215 -16.78 12.53 5.08
C GLN A 215 -15.45 12.41 5.83
N ALA A 216 -15.35 11.50 6.79
CA ALA A 216 -14.12 11.29 7.54
C ALA A 216 -13.00 10.72 6.65
N GLU A 217 -13.32 9.83 5.69
CA GLU A 217 -12.35 9.37 4.69
C GLU A 217 -11.87 10.52 3.82
N ILE A 218 -12.78 11.35 3.30
CA ILE A 218 -12.47 12.51 2.45
C ILE A 218 -11.57 13.50 3.19
N ASP A 219 -11.90 13.83 4.43
CA ASP A 219 -11.16 14.80 5.26
C ASP A 219 -9.72 14.32 5.58
N HIS A 220 -9.48 13.01 5.54
CA HIS A 220 -8.19 12.42 5.89
C HIS A 220 -7.38 11.91 4.68
N LEU A 221 -7.85 12.08 3.43
CA LEU A 221 -7.09 11.65 2.24
C LEU A 221 -5.66 12.23 2.22
N ALA A 222 -5.52 13.55 2.38
CA ALA A 222 -4.19 14.16 2.39
C ALA A 222 -3.35 13.73 3.59
N PHE A 223 -3.98 13.52 4.75
CA PHE A 223 -3.28 13.04 5.95
C PHE A 223 -2.75 11.62 5.78
N SER A 224 -3.47 10.77 5.07
CA SER A 224 -3.07 9.36 4.88
C SER A 224 -1.72 9.22 4.17
N ALA A 225 -1.36 10.15 3.28
CA ALA A 225 -0.03 10.19 2.67
C ALA A 225 1.08 10.42 3.72
N ARG A 226 0.84 11.32 4.68
CA ARG A 226 1.76 11.50 5.82
C ARG A 226 1.80 10.28 6.72
N TYR A 227 0.65 9.68 6.97
CA TYR A 227 0.51 8.50 7.82
C TYR A 227 1.32 7.31 7.29
N ILE A 228 1.13 6.95 6.02
CA ILE A 228 1.87 5.82 5.42
C ILE A 228 3.36 6.14 5.25
N THR A 229 3.70 7.37 4.88
CA THR A 229 5.12 7.78 4.84
C THR A 229 5.76 7.67 6.23
N PHE A 230 5.07 8.11 7.27
CA PHE A 230 5.55 7.97 8.65
C PHE A 230 5.70 6.50 9.06
N GLU A 231 4.74 5.65 8.74
CA GLU A 231 4.85 4.21 8.99
C GLU A 231 6.05 3.60 8.30
N GLN A 232 6.34 4.02 7.06
CA GLN A 232 7.51 3.54 6.32
C GLN A 232 8.83 4.02 6.96
N VAL A 233 8.89 5.25 7.48
CA VAL A 233 10.04 5.74 8.25
C VAL A 233 10.27 4.86 9.48
N LEU A 234 9.23 4.52 10.24
CA LEU A 234 9.35 3.59 11.37
C LEU A 234 9.94 2.25 10.95
N ARG A 235 9.46 1.68 9.85
CA ARG A 235 9.92 0.39 9.34
C ARG A 235 11.40 0.42 8.95
N PHE A 236 11.84 1.47 8.25
CA PHE A 236 13.25 1.63 7.87
C PHE A 236 14.16 1.83 9.09
N LEU A 237 13.73 2.64 10.05
CA LEU A 237 14.53 2.85 11.26
C LEU A 237 14.60 1.60 12.14
N MET A 238 13.52 0.84 12.24
CA MET A 238 13.54 -0.45 12.96
C MET A 238 14.51 -1.44 12.30
N ASP A 239 14.49 -1.54 10.98
CA ASP A 239 15.42 -2.41 10.26
C ASP A 239 16.88 -1.96 10.44
N TYR A 240 17.14 -0.65 10.41
CA TYR A 240 18.46 -0.11 10.70
C TYR A 240 18.92 -0.44 12.14
N ILE A 241 18.06 -0.30 13.12
CA ILE A 241 18.35 -0.67 14.53
C ILE A 241 18.61 -2.16 14.65
N ASP A 242 17.93 -2.98 13.86
CA ASP A 242 18.08 -4.44 13.85
C ASP A 242 19.24 -4.94 12.99
N GLY A 243 19.95 -4.06 12.28
CA GLY A 243 21.17 -4.38 11.54
C GLY A 243 20.95 -4.66 10.06
N ASP A 244 19.97 -4.01 9.42
CA ASP A 244 19.68 -4.08 7.98
C ASP A 244 19.33 -5.50 7.51
N THR A 245 18.40 -6.13 8.21
CA THR A 245 18.07 -7.55 8.01
C THR A 245 16.94 -7.77 7.02
N TYR A 246 16.06 -6.78 6.84
CA TYR A 246 14.84 -6.89 6.04
C TYR A 246 14.97 -6.18 4.67
N TYR A 247 15.29 -4.90 4.67
CA TYR A 247 15.44 -4.11 3.44
C TYR A 247 16.84 -4.29 2.85
N LYS A 248 16.87 -4.62 1.56
CA LYS A 248 18.14 -4.75 0.81
C LYS A 248 18.40 -3.46 0.06
N THR A 249 19.36 -2.68 0.54
CA THR A 249 19.89 -1.52 -0.20
C THR A 249 20.94 -1.98 -1.22
N LYS A 250 21.10 -1.18 -2.29
CA LYS A 250 22.11 -1.47 -3.34
C LYS A 250 23.52 -1.01 -2.96
N TYR A 251 23.72 -0.44 -1.78
CA TYR A 251 24.98 0.12 -1.29
C TYR A 251 25.17 -0.12 0.21
#